data_4fae17085b39a1ad16695c3f85ead48c
#
_entry.id   4fae17085b39a1ad16695c3f85ead48c
#
_cell.length_a   1.000
_cell.length_b   1.000
_cell.length_c   1.000
_cell.angle_alpha   90.00
_cell.angle_beta   90.00
_cell.angle_gamma   90.00
#
_symmetry.space_group_name_H-M   'P 1'
#
loop_
_entity.id
_entity.type
_entity.pdbx_description
1 polymer ?
#
loop_
_entity_poly.entity_id
_entity_poly.type
_entity_poly.pdbx_seq_one_letter_code
_entity_poly.pdbx_strand_id
1 'polypeptide(L)'
;AGLVDYDSPVPICADEACHTVVDLPELVGKYQMINIKLDKTGGLTEALFLARAAETIGMKIMVGCMVATSLAMAPAILLGHMAEFLDLDGPLLLKDDRPDGLKFENGLIHPPTPALWG
;
A
#
# COMPACT_ATOMS: atom_id res chain seq x y z
N ALA A 1 -4.51 18.88 12.41
CA ALA A 1 -5.58 19.83 12.76
C ALA A 1 -5.95 20.81 11.64
N GLY A 2 -5.62 20.68 10.41
CA GLY A 2 -5.93 21.62 9.33
C GLY A 2 -6.62 21.00 8.11
N LEU A 3 -6.90 19.69 8.15
CA LEU A 3 -7.45 18.99 6.98
C LEU A 3 -8.98 18.79 7.05
N VAL A 4 -9.61 18.97 8.19
CA VAL A 4 -11.04 18.64 8.42
C VAL A 4 -11.96 19.46 7.52
N ASP A 5 -11.62 20.72 7.25
CA ASP A 5 -12.43 21.64 6.46
C ASP A 5 -11.75 22.01 5.12
N TYR A 6 -10.72 21.25 4.72
CA TYR A 6 -10.00 21.52 3.48
C TYR A 6 -10.62 20.74 2.31
N ASP A 7 -11.28 21.47 1.41
CA ASP A 7 -11.81 20.91 0.18
C ASP A 7 -10.68 20.80 -0.86
N SER A 8 -10.05 19.62 -0.91
CA SER A 8 -8.96 19.37 -1.83
C SER A 8 -9.49 18.92 -3.20
N PRO A 9 -8.98 19.50 -4.31
CA PRO A 9 -9.32 19.05 -5.66
C PRO A 9 -8.81 17.65 -6.01
N VAL A 10 -7.93 17.10 -5.18
CA VAL A 10 -7.40 15.73 -5.31
C VAL A 10 -7.53 15.00 -3.97
N PRO A 11 -7.73 13.68 -3.96
CA PRO A 11 -7.79 12.91 -2.71
C PRO A 11 -6.51 13.05 -1.89
N ILE A 12 -6.66 13.35 -0.61
CA ILE A 12 -5.54 13.40 0.33
C ILE A 12 -5.39 12.01 0.95
N CYS A 13 -4.18 11.47 0.88
CA CYS A 13 -3.84 10.14 1.37
C CYS A 13 -3.16 10.22 2.74
N ALA A 14 -3.68 9.45 3.72
CA ALA A 14 -3.01 9.24 4.99
C ALA A 14 -1.92 8.19 4.84
N ASP A 15 -0.68 8.52 5.16
CA ASP A 15 0.45 7.58 5.14
C ASP A 15 0.87 7.22 6.58
N GLU A 16 1.71 8.00 7.23
CA GLU A 16 2.23 7.70 8.58
C GLU A 16 1.14 7.77 9.67
N ALA A 17 0.01 8.38 9.38
CA ALA A 17 -1.13 8.44 10.31
C ALA A 17 -1.99 7.16 10.30
N CYS A 18 -1.71 6.19 9.40
CA CYS A 18 -2.48 4.97 9.26
C CYS A 18 -1.56 3.75 9.33
N HIS A 19 -1.67 2.97 10.39
CA HIS A 19 -0.94 1.71 10.57
C HIS A 19 -1.87 0.51 10.55
N THR A 20 -2.95 0.56 11.31
CA THR A 20 -3.87 -0.56 11.49
C THR A 20 -5.33 -0.12 11.41
N VAL A 21 -6.26 -1.07 11.49
CA VAL A 21 -7.70 -0.80 11.45
C VAL A 21 -8.17 0.14 12.56
N VAL A 22 -7.46 0.17 13.70
CA VAL A 22 -7.85 1.02 14.83
C VAL A 22 -7.65 2.51 14.58
N ASP A 23 -6.84 2.87 13.58
CA ASP A 23 -6.57 4.26 13.23
C ASP A 23 -7.68 4.87 12.34
N LEU A 24 -8.46 4.03 11.64
CA LEU A 24 -9.45 4.48 10.66
C LEU A 24 -10.45 5.50 11.20
N PRO A 25 -11.03 5.36 12.43
CA PRO A 25 -11.99 6.33 12.93
C PRO A 25 -11.44 7.75 13.03
N GLU A 26 -10.15 7.91 13.31
CA GLU A 26 -9.48 9.21 13.40
C GLU A 26 -9.17 9.84 12.05
N LEU A 27 -9.22 9.06 10.98
CA LEU A 27 -8.89 9.49 9.62
C LEU A 27 -10.12 9.88 8.81
N VAL A 28 -11.29 9.32 9.15
CA VAL A 28 -12.57 9.65 8.49
C VAL A 28 -12.87 11.14 8.60
N GLY A 29 -13.25 11.73 7.46
CA GLY A 29 -13.52 13.17 7.35
C GLY A 29 -12.29 14.06 7.23
N LYS A 30 -11.08 13.50 7.39
CA LYS A 30 -9.80 14.21 7.20
C LYS A 30 -9.08 13.78 5.92
N TYR A 31 -9.19 12.51 5.58
CA TYR A 31 -8.55 11.89 4.43
C TYR A 31 -9.56 11.14 3.58
N GLN A 32 -9.34 11.09 2.29
CA GLN A 32 -10.17 10.35 1.35
C GLN A 32 -9.54 8.99 0.99
N MET A 33 -8.25 8.82 1.33
CA MET A 33 -7.45 7.65 0.98
C MET A 33 -6.50 7.28 2.13
N ILE A 34 -6.16 6.01 2.24
CA ILE A 34 -5.08 5.51 3.11
C ILE A 34 -4.00 4.84 2.28
N ASN A 35 -2.74 4.93 2.73
CA ASN A 35 -1.61 4.21 2.15
C ASN A 35 -1.27 3.00 3.03
N ILE A 36 -1.60 1.81 2.53
CA ILE A 36 -1.29 0.55 3.19
C ILE A 36 0.13 0.13 2.82
N LYS A 37 0.99 -0.03 3.82
CA LYS A 37 2.34 -0.59 3.68
C LYS A 37 2.48 -1.77 4.64
N LEU A 38 2.89 -2.92 4.15
CA LEU A 38 3.01 -4.14 4.98
C LEU A 38 3.96 -3.95 6.17
N ASP A 39 4.97 -3.10 5.99
CA ASP A 39 5.92 -2.71 7.04
C ASP A 39 5.22 -2.00 8.22
N LYS A 40 4.21 -1.18 7.93
CA LYS A 40 3.45 -0.46 8.96
C LYS A 40 2.39 -1.34 9.62
N THR A 41 1.71 -2.17 8.83
CA THR A 41 0.63 -3.04 9.34
C THR A 41 1.16 -4.25 10.10
N GLY A 42 2.43 -4.57 9.97
CA GLY A 42 3.01 -5.77 10.56
C GLY A 42 2.74 -7.05 9.77
N GLY A 43 2.29 -6.93 8.50
CA GLY A 43 2.16 -8.05 7.58
C GLY A 43 0.84 -8.08 6.80
N LEU A 44 0.72 -9.10 5.96
CA LEU A 44 -0.37 -9.23 4.98
C LEU A 44 -1.75 -9.38 5.64
N THR A 45 -1.85 -10.14 6.72
CA THR A 45 -3.13 -10.41 7.38
C THR A 45 -3.79 -9.11 7.86
N GLU A 46 -3.06 -8.30 8.61
CA GLU A 46 -3.56 -7.01 9.10
C GLU A 46 -3.82 -6.04 7.95
N ALA A 47 -2.97 -6.04 6.92
CA ALA A 47 -3.17 -5.23 5.73
C ALA A 47 -4.47 -5.55 4.99
N LEU A 48 -4.84 -6.84 4.88
CA LEU A 48 -6.12 -7.26 4.31
C LEU A 48 -7.31 -6.85 5.17
N PHE A 49 -7.20 -6.92 6.50
CA PHE A 49 -8.24 -6.43 7.41
C PHE A 49 -8.41 -4.92 7.27
N LEU A 50 -7.32 -4.17 7.26
CA LEU A 50 -7.33 -2.72 7.09
C LEU A 50 -7.96 -2.33 5.74
N ALA A 51 -7.58 -3.00 4.65
CA ALA A 51 -8.12 -2.74 3.32
C ALA A 51 -9.64 -2.93 3.27
N ARG A 52 -10.15 -4.07 3.79
CA ARG A 52 -11.59 -4.36 3.82
C ARG A 52 -12.36 -3.36 4.70
N ALA A 53 -11.79 -2.98 5.83
CA ALA A 53 -12.41 -1.98 6.69
C ALA A 53 -12.48 -0.61 6.00
N ALA A 54 -11.42 -0.20 5.32
CA ALA A 54 -11.38 1.04 4.55
C ALA A 54 -12.43 1.06 3.43
N GLU A 55 -12.56 -0.01 2.65
CA GLU A 55 -13.61 -0.15 1.64
C GLU A 55 -15.02 0.00 2.24
N THR A 56 -15.27 -0.65 3.38
CA THR A 56 -16.58 -0.63 4.05
C THR A 56 -17.01 0.79 4.44
N ILE A 57 -16.06 1.66 4.78
CA ILE A 57 -16.34 3.06 5.15
C ILE A 57 -16.13 4.04 3.98
N GLY A 58 -15.90 3.53 2.77
CA GLY A 58 -15.80 4.34 1.55
C GLY A 58 -14.47 5.07 1.38
N MET A 59 -13.42 4.70 2.10
CA MET A 59 -12.08 5.24 1.89
C MET A 59 -11.39 4.53 0.72
N LYS A 60 -10.68 5.30 -0.11
CA LYS A 60 -9.84 4.76 -1.18
C LYS A 60 -8.56 4.16 -0.61
N ILE A 61 -7.96 3.26 -1.36
CA ILE A 61 -6.75 2.54 -0.96
C ILE A 61 -5.63 2.82 -1.96
N MET A 62 -4.49 3.20 -1.43
CA MET A 62 -3.19 3.08 -2.06
C MET A 62 -2.44 1.95 -1.35
N VAL A 63 -1.70 1.16 -2.10
CA VAL A 63 -0.74 0.20 -1.55
C VAL A 63 0.65 0.68 -1.89
N GLY A 64 1.40 1.03 -0.87
CA GLY A 64 2.77 1.52 -1.00
C GLY A 64 3.79 0.57 -0.37
N CYS A 65 5.04 1.00 -0.36
CA CYS A 65 6.14 0.25 0.21
C CYS A 65 7.16 1.16 0.91
N MET A 66 8.09 0.53 1.59
CA MET A 66 9.38 1.09 1.96
C MET A 66 10.45 0.63 0.96
N VAL A 67 11.65 1.19 1.02
CA VAL A 67 12.77 0.70 0.21
C VAL A 67 13.17 -0.68 0.72
N ALA A 68 12.85 -1.71 -0.07
CA ALA A 68 13.10 -3.10 0.26
C ALA A 68 13.19 -3.94 -1.01
N THR A 69 13.59 -5.22 -0.87
CA THR A 69 13.70 -6.14 -2.01
C THR A 69 12.34 -6.59 -2.54
N SER A 70 12.32 -7.16 -3.72
CA SER A 70 11.14 -7.75 -4.35
C SER A 70 10.37 -8.74 -3.47
N LEU A 71 11.06 -9.43 -2.54
CA LEU A 71 10.40 -10.35 -1.62
C LEU A 71 9.44 -9.64 -0.66
N ALA A 72 9.74 -8.41 -0.26
CA ALA A 72 8.84 -7.61 0.56
C ALA A 72 7.62 -7.10 -0.23
N MET A 73 7.78 -6.87 -1.54
CA MET A 73 6.71 -6.40 -2.42
C MET A 73 5.75 -7.53 -2.84
N ALA A 74 6.24 -8.76 -2.97
CA ALA A 74 5.46 -9.88 -3.50
C ALA A 74 4.10 -10.08 -2.79
N PRO A 75 4.02 -10.15 -1.44
CA PRO A 75 2.73 -10.25 -0.76
C PRO A 75 1.88 -8.97 -0.90
N ALA A 76 2.48 -7.79 -1.05
CA ALA A 76 1.73 -6.54 -1.20
C ALA A 76 0.96 -6.48 -2.54
N ILE A 77 1.44 -7.15 -3.59
CA ILE A 77 0.75 -7.26 -4.88
C ILE A 77 -0.66 -7.86 -4.73
N LEU A 78 -0.88 -8.74 -3.75
CA LEU A 78 -2.19 -9.33 -3.50
C LEU A 78 -3.25 -8.30 -3.12
N LEU A 79 -2.85 -7.14 -2.58
CA LEU A 79 -3.75 -6.04 -2.27
C LEU A 79 -4.08 -5.19 -3.51
N GLY A 80 -3.37 -5.39 -4.62
CA GLY A 80 -3.49 -4.55 -5.81
C GLY A 80 -4.89 -4.51 -6.42
N HIS A 81 -5.69 -5.57 -6.26
CA HIS A 81 -7.07 -5.60 -6.76
C HIS A 81 -8.04 -4.72 -5.94
N MET A 82 -7.64 -4.30 -4.73
CA MET A 82 -8.40 -3.42 -3.85
C MET A 82 -7.89 -1.97 -3.94
N ALA A 83 -6.74 -1.74 -4.55
CA ALA A 83 -6.06 -0.45 -4.58
C ALA A 83 -6.44 0.37 -5.80
N GLU A 84 -6.63 1.68 -5.62
CA GLU A 84 -6.70 2.64 -6.71
C GLU A 84 -5.32 3.02 -7.24
N PHE A 85 -4.31 2.99 -6.34
CA PHE A 85 -2.91 3.23 -6.67
C PHE A 85 -2.04 2.13 -6.07
N LEU A 86 -1.11 1.62 -6.88
CA LEU A 86 -0.12 0.61 -6.48
C LEU A 86 1.28 1.17 -6.73
N ASP A 87 2.02 1.44 -5.66
CA ASP A 87 3.37 1.99 -5.70
C ASP A 87 4.34 1.08 -4.94
N LEU A 88 4.85 0.09 -5.64
CA LEU A 88 5.74 -0.96 -5.12
C LEU A 88 7.11 -0.92 -5.82
N ASP A 89 7.62 0.26 -6.08
CA ASP A 89 8.87 0.51 -6.79
C ASP A 89 10.13 0.40 -5.92
N GLY A 90 9.98 0.13 -4.62
CA GLY A 90 11.10 0.01 -3.67
C GLY A 90 12.31 -0.79 -4.18
N PRO A 91 12.14 -1.94 -4.87
CA PRO A 91 13.25 -2.70 -5.44
C PRO A 91 14.07 -1.95 -6.49
N LEU A 92 13.46 -1.03 -7.23
CA LEU A 92 14.13 -0.23 -8.26
C LEU A 92 15.10 0.80 -7.67
N LEU A 93 14.97 1.10 -6.38
CA LEU A 93 15.83 2.05 -5.65
C LEU A 93 17.05 1.35 -5.04
N LEU A 94 17.12 0.03 -5.10
CA LEU A 94 18.25 -0.75 -4.59
C LEU A 94 19.36 -0.83 -5.65
N LYS A 95 20.59 -0.93 -5.18
CA LYS A 95 21.73 -1.23 -6.05
C LYS A 95 21.59 -2.62 -6.67
N ASP A 96 21.17 -3.60 -5.87
CA ASP A 96 20.97 -4.98 -6.27
C ASP A 96 19.71 -5.52 -5.56
N ASP A 97 18.82 -6.13 -6.31
CA ASP A 97 17.67 -6.86 -5.79
C ASP A 97 18.03 -8.35 -5.57
N ARG A 98 17.07 -9.12 -5.12
CA ARG A 98 17.22 -10.57 -4.97
C ARG A 98 17.27 -11.29 -6.32
N PRO A 99 17.90 -12.47 -6.39
CA PRO A 99 17.65 -13.40 -7.50
C PRO A 99 16.14 -13.64 -7.65
N ASP A 100 15.68 -13.81 -8.88
CA ASP A 100 14.26 -14.01 -9.22
C ASP A 100 13.33 -12.87 -8.78
N GLY A 101 13.85 -11.65 -8.64
CA GLY A 101 13.10 -10.46 -8.27
C GLY A 101 11.91 -10.17 -9.19
N LEU A 102 11.02 -9.27 -8.75
CA LEU A 102 9.87 -8.84 -9.54
C LEU A 102 10.32 -8.20 -10.86
N LYS A 103 9.55 -8.47 -11.90
CA LYS A 103 9.78 -7.84 -13.19
C LYS A 103 8.96 -6.56 -13.30
N PHE A 104 9.66 -5.45 -13.55
CA PHE A 104 9.09 -4.14 -13.83
C PHE A 104 9.26 -3.84 -15.31
N GLU A 105 8.18 -3.57 -16.01
CA GLU A 105 8.25 -3.32 -17.46
C GLU A 105 7.15 -2.35 -17.89
N ASN A 106 7.53 -1.25 -18.53
CA ASN A 106 6.60 -0.24 -19.04
C ASN A 106 5.61 0.29 -18.00
N GLY A 107 6.06 0.49 -16.75
CA GLY A 107 5.22 0.94 -15.65
C GLY A 107 4.31 -0.13 -15.04
N LEU A 108 4.48 -1.38 -15.45
CA LEU A 108 3.75 -2.52 -14.90
C LEU A 108 4.64 -3.36 -13.99
N ILE A 109 4.04 -3.87 -12.92
CA ILE A 109 4.64 -4.87 -12.05
C ILE A 109 4.03 -6.22 -12.41
N HIS A 110 4.88 -7.19 -12.78
CA HIS A 110 4.43 -8.54 -13.06
C HIS A 110 4.25 -9.33 -11.76
N PRO A 111 3.29 -10.25 -11.71
CA PRO A 111 3.13 -11.14 -10.55
C PRO A 111 4.44 -11.87 -10.19
N PRO A 112 4.68 -12.14 -8.90
CA PRO A 112 5.86 -12.89 -8.48
C PRO A 112 5.84 -14.30 -9.07
N THR A 113 7.03 -14.82 -9.35
CA THR A 113 7.19 -16.23 -9.72
C THR A 113 7.26 -17.10 -8.46
N PRO A 114 6.97 -18.42 -8.53
CA PRO A 114 7.18 -19.32 -7.40
C PRO A 114 8.62 -19.35 -6.87
N ALA A 115 9.60 -18.98 -7.68
CA ALA A 115 11.00 -18.90 -7.26
C ALA A 115 11.23 -17.72 -6.28
N LEU A 116 10.46 -16.62 -6.45
CA LEU A 116 10.54 -15.48 -5.52
C LEU A 116 9.66 -15.70 -4.29
N TRP A 117 8.42 -16.08 -4.52
CA TRP A 117 7.39 -16.20 -3.47
C TRP A 117 6.31 -17.17 -3.92
N GLY A 118 6.48 -18.46 -3.56
CA GLY A 118 5.67 -19.58 -3.99
C GLY A 118 4.45 -19.88 -3.17
#